data_9d7bf7142464db187881b701c00b5183
#
_entry.id   9d7bf7142464db187881b701c00b5183
#
_cell.length_a   1.000
_cell.length_b   1.000
_cell.length_c   1.000
_cell.angle_alpha   90.00
_cell.angle_beta   90.00
_cell.angle_gamma   90.00
#
_symmetry.space_group_name_H-M   'P 1'
#
loop_
_entity.id
_entity.type
_entity.pdbx_description
1 polymer ?
#
loop_
_entity_poly.entity_id
_entity_poly.type
_entity_poly.pdbx_seq_one_letter_code
_entity_poly.pdbx_strand_id
1 'polypeptide(L)'
;MDMKPLSPPDSHHLSAATGWLELGNWQEANEELEEITPELRSHPHALVVRYEICAKAGNWELAADVARAITIRAPDLAFGWIRWSFALHELKRTKEAYERLRPVIDRFPREWMMRYNLACYACQLGNLKEAWGWLEKAFELGGSKVKLLALGDKDLEPFWTKIGQV
;
A
#
# COMPACT_ATOMS: atom_id res chain seq x y z
N MET A 1 -8.72 -14.81 -9.37
CA MET A 1 -9.74 -15.42 -8.45
C MET A 1 -10.74 -14.33 -8.13
N ASP A 2 -11.99 -14.51 -8.52
CA ASP A 2 -13.06 -13.61 -8.08
C ASP A 2 -13.25 -13.79 -6.59
N MET A 3 -12.82 -12.81 -5.81
CA MET A 3 -13.07 -12.79 -4.37
C MET A 3 -14.57 -12.62 -4.17
N LYS A 4 -15.25 -13.67 -3.74
CA LYS A 4 -16.68 -13.59 -3.43
C LYS A 4 -16.89 -12.52 -2.35
N PRO A 5 -17.73 -11.51 -2.56
CA PRO A 5 -17.96 -10.48 -1.55
C PRO A 5 -18.59 -11.07 -0.29
N LEU A 6 -18.39 -10.42 0.84
CA LEU A 6 -19.09 -10.75 2.08
C LEU A 6 -20.59 -10.57 1.88
N SER A 7 -21.37 -11.42 2.54
CA SER A 7 -22.83 -11.32 2.57
C SER A 7 -23.30 -10.57 3.82
N PRO A 8 -24.53 -10.02 3.84
CA PRO A 8 -25.11 -9.49 5.09
C PRO A 8 -25.20 -10.56 6.21
N PRO A 9 -24.98 -10.19 7.50
CA PRO A 9 -24.73 -8.82 7.97
C PRO A 9 -23.29 -8.33 7.81
N ASP A 10 -22.31 -9.19 7.60
CA ASP A 10 -20.86 -8.87 7.57
C ASP A 10 -20.51 -7.79 6.53
N SER A 11 -21.19 -7.80 5.37
CA SER A 11 -20.98 -6.75 4.35
C SER A 11 -21.45 -5.37 4.82
N HIS A 12 -22.43 -5.28 5.71
CA HIS A 12 -22.90 -4.01 6.28
C HIS A 12 -21.86 -3.45 7.25
N HIS A 13 -21.29 -4.27 8.12
CA HIS A 13 -20.22 -3.87 9.03
C HIS A 13 -18.97 -3.43 8.28
N LEU A 14 -18.59 -4.15 7.19
CA LEU A 14 -17.47 -3.76 6.35
C LEU A 14 -17.71 -2.40 5.67
N SER A 15 -18.93 -2.14 5.19
CA SER A 15 -19.32 -0.87 4.58
C SER A 15 -19.31 0.27 5.60
N ALA A 16 -19.83 0.03 6.81
CA ALA A 16 -19.82 1.00 7.90
C ALA A 16 -18.38 1.35 8.32
N ALA A 17 -17.52 0.34 8.50
CA ALA A 17 -16.10 0.54 8.79
C ALA A 17 -15.40 1.41 7.75
N THR A 18 -15.68 1.17 6.45
CA THR A 18 -15.15 1.99 5.36
C THR A 18 -15.64 3.44 5.47
N GLY A 19 -16.92 3.65 5.74
CA GLY A 19 -17.49 4.99 5.93
C GLY A 19 -16.85 5.74 7.09
N TRP A 20 -16.62 5.08 8.22
CA TRP A 20 -15.93 5.69 9.36
C TRP A 20 -14.47 6.09 9.03
N LEU A 21 -13.76 5.27 8.24
CA LEU A 21 -12.42 5.62 7.76
C LEU A 21 -12.42 6.86 6.86
N GLU A 22 -13.40 7.02 5.98
CA GLU A 22 -13.56 8.20 5.13
C GLU A 22 -13.80 9.46 5.96
N LEU A 23 -14.50 9.33 7.08
CA LEU A 23 -14.70 10.39 8.07
C LEU A 23 -13.49 10.62 8.99
N GLY A 24 -12.41 9.83 8.85
CA GLY A 24 -11.21 9.92 9.65
C GLY A 24 -11.29 9.27 11.04
N ASN A 25 -12.41 8.60 11.35
CA ASN A 25 -12.64 7.93 12.65
C ASN A 25 -12.26 6.45 12.57
N TRP A 26 -10.97 6.16 12.74
CA TRP A 26 -10.47 4.78 12.68
C TRP A 26 -10.89 3.94 13.90
N GLN A 27 -11.24 4.55 15.05
CA GLN A 27 -11.71 3.84 16.24
C GLN A 27 -13.06 3.18 15.98
N GLU A 28 -14.05 3.94 15.51
CA GLU A 28 -15.36 3.41 15.12
C GLU A 28 -15.25 2.40 13.98
N ALA A 29 -14.36 2.67 13.00
CA ALA A 29 -14.09 1.72 11.93
C ALA A 29 -13.58 0.37 12.47
N ASN A 30 -12.74 0.39 13.50
CA ASN A 30 -12.26 -0.83 14.14
C ASN A 30 -13.36 -1.58 14.89
N GLU A 31 -14.24 -0.88 15.58
CA GLU A 31 -15.38 -1.48 16.27
C GLU A 31 -16.29 -2.22 15.29
N GLU A 32 -16.62 -1.58 14.16
CA GLU A 32 -17.41 -2.23 13.10
C GLU A 32 -16.72 -3.51 12.53
N LEU A 33 -15.40 -3.51 12.39
CA LEU A 33 -14.70 -4.72 11.93
C LEU A 33 -14.75 -5.87 12.94
N GLU A 34 -14.84 -5.55 14.24
CA GLU A 34 -14.99 -6.60 15.28
C GLU A 34 -16.39 -7.22 15.33
N GLU A 35 -17.41 -6.56 14.74
CA GLU A 35 -18.74 -7.13 14.55
C GLU A 35 -18.81 -8.15 13.39
N ILE A 36 -17.81 -8.17 12.50
CA ILE A 36 -17.73 -9.19 11.44
C ILE A 36 -17.53 -10.57 12.07
N THR A 37 -18.27 -11.54 11.56
CA THR A 37 -18.15 -12.96 11.96
C THR A 37 -16.69 -13.38 12.05
N PRO A 38 -16.23 -13.94 13.19
CA PRO A 38 -14.80 -14.20 13.44
C PRO A 38 -14.08 -14.95 12.31
N GLU A 39 -14.72 -15.93 11.70
CA GLU A 39 -14.18 -16.74 10.59
C GLU A 39 -13.96 -15.91 9.33
N LEU A 40 -14.71 -14.81 9.16
CA LEU A 40 -14.68 -13.91 8.02
C LEU A 40 -13.78 -12.68 8.22
N ARG A 41 -13.27 -12.43 9.43
CA ARG A 41 -12.34 -11.32 9.71
C ARG A 41 -11.02 -11.42 8.94
N SER A 42 -10.67 -12.62 8.48
CA SER A 42 -9.50 -12.84 7.61
C SER A 42 -9.84 -12.81 6.11
N HIS A 43 -11.07 -12.43 5.75
CA HIS A 43 -11.45 -12.23 4.35
C HIS A 43 -10.64 -11.05 3.75
N PRO A 44 -10.15 -11.15 2.50
CA PRO A 44 -9.28 -10.11 1.93
C PRO A 44 -9.86 -8.69 2.00
N HIS A 45 -11.16 -8.51 1.78
CA HIS A 45 -11.79 -7.19 1.89
C HIS A 45 -11.77 -6.65 3.34
N ALA A 46 -11.99 -7.50 4.34
CA ALA A 46 -11.89 -7.10 5.75
C ALA A 46 -10.44 -6.75 6.12
N LEU A 47 -9.47 -7.51 5.61
CA LEU A 47 -8.05 -7.24 5.83
C LEU A 47 -7.60 -5.91 5.18
N VAL A 48 -8.13 -5.56 4.00
CA VAL A 48 -7.87 -4.25 3.36
C VAL A 48 -8.29 -3.11 4.29
N VAL A 49 -9.51 -3.15 4.81
CA VAL A 49 -10.03 -2.13 5.73
C VAL A 49 -9.22 -2.12 7.04
N ARG A 50 -8.89 -3.30 7.57
CA ARG A 50 -8.04 -3.41 8.79
C ARG A 50 -6.66 -2.79 8.59
N TYR A 51 -6.06 -2.99 7.41
CA TYR A 51 -4.79 -2.31 7.09
C TYR A 51 -4.92 -0.79 7.18
N GLU A 52 -5.95 -0.21 6.57
CA GLU A 52 -6.15 1.24 6.56
C GLU A 52 -6.40 1.78 7.99
N ILE A 53 -7.11 1.03 8.84
CA ILE A 53 -7.26 1.34 10.27
C ILE A 53 -5.90 1.37 10.96
N CYS A 54 -5.08 0.32 10.80
CA CYS A 54 -3.76 0.24 11.40
C CYS A 54 -2.85 1.39 10.96
N ALA A 55 -2.87 1.71 9.66
CA ALA A 55 -2.09 2.81 9.09
C ALA A 55 -2.52 4.18 9.64
N LYS A 56 -3.84 4.43 9.75
CA LYS A 56 -4.39 5.65 10.35
C LYS A 56 -4.05 5.79 11.83
N ALA A 57 -4.00 4.67 12.56
CA ALA A 57 -3.57 4.62 13.95
C ALA A 57 -2.05 4.73 14.14
N GLY A 58 -1.27 4.72 13.06
CA GLY A 58 0.20 4.71 13.12
C GLY A 58 0.80 3.39 13.60
N ASN A 59 0.01 2.32 13.65
CA ASN A 59 0.47 0.99 14.07
C ASN A 59 1.06 0.23 12.88
N TRP A 60 2.28 0.59 12.52
CA TRP A 60 2.95 0.07 11.32
C TRP A 60 3.36 -1.40 11.44
N GLU A 61 3.65 -1.91 12.66
CA GLU A 61 3.93 -3.35 12.86
C GLU A 61 2.70 -4.19 12.51
N LEU A 62 1.55 -3.85 13.08
CA LEU A 62 0.31 -4.56 12.78
C LEU A 62 -0.12 -4.37 11.31
N ALA A 63 0.07 -3.15 10.76
CA ALA A 63 -0.19 -2.88 9.35
C ALA A 63 0.64 -3.80 8.43
N ALA A 64 1.92 -4.01 8.74
CA ALA A 64 2.79 -4.91 7.99
C ALA A 64 2.29 -6.37 8.05
N ASP A 65 1.89 -6.85 9.22
CA ASP A 65 1.36 -8.20 9.41
C ASP A 65 0.04 -8.41 8.64
N VAL A 66 -0.86 -7.43 8.72
CA VAL A 66 -2.14 -7.46 7.97
C VAL A 66 -1.89 -7.45 6.46
N ALA A 67 -1.02 -6.57 5.96
CA ALA A 67 -0.71 -6.51 4.53
C ALA A 67 -0.04 -7.81 4.05
N ARG A 68 0.84 -8.41 4.85
CA ARG A 68 1.41 -9.72 4.58
C ARG A 68 0.32 -10.79 4.48
N ALA A 69 -0.66 -10.79 5.38
CA ALA A 69 -1.79 -11.72 5.32
C ALA A 69 -2.59 -11.56 4.02
N ILE A 70 -2.75 -10.32 3.52
CA ILE A 70 -3.39 -10.06 2.22
C ILE A 70 -2.59 -10.71 1.09
N THR A 71 -1.25 -10.62 1.07
CA THR A 71 -0.43 -11.24 0.01
C THR A 71 -0.55 -12.77 -0.03
N ILE A 72 -0.85 -13.40 1.10
CA ILE A 72 -1.05 -14.85 1.21
C ILE A 72 -2.44 -15.24 0.72
N ARG A 73 -3.48 -14.50 1.10
CA ARG A 73 -4.87 -14.85 0.80
C ARG A 73 -5.34 -14.38 -0.56
N ALA A 74 -4.80 -13.27 -1.04
CA ALA A 74 -5.11 -12.66 -2.34
C ALA A 74 -3.80 -12.24 -3.05
N PRO A 75 -2.94 -13.19 -3.47
CA PRO A 75 -1.62 -12.90 -4.04
C PRO A 75 -1.66 -12.08 -5.33
N ASP A 76 -2.79 -12.08 -6.03
CA ASP A 76 -3.01 -11.33 -7.27
C ASP A 76 -3.57 -9.92 -7.02
N LEU A 77 -3.75 -9.54 -5.76
CA LEU A 77 -4.13 -8.19 -5.37
C LEU A 77 -2.86 -7.35 -5.11
N ALA A 78 -2.56 -6.41 -6.00
CA ALA A 78 -1.39 -5.52 -5.90
C ALA A 78 -1.35 -4.77 -4.55
N PHE A 79 -2.51 -4.42 -4.00
CA PHE A 79 -2.67 -3.72 -2.72
C PHE A 79 -1.84 -4.37 -1.61
N GLY A 80 -1.94 -5.69 -1.42
CA GLY A 80 -1.21 -6.39 -0.35
C GLY A 80 0.30 -6.17 -0.43
N TRP A 81 0.88 -6.31 -1.62
CA TRP A 81 2.31 -6.15 -1.86
C TRP A 81 2.78 -4.69 -1.67
N ILE A 82 2.01 -3.74 -2.19
CA ILE A 82 2.27 -2.31 -2.05
C ILE A 82 2.24 -1.92 -0.57
N ARG A 83 1.20 -2.32 0.14
CA ARG A 83 0.99 -1.93 1.53
C ARG A 83 1.95 -2.62 2.49
N TRP A 84 2.33 -3.87 2.23
CA TRP A 84 3.34 -4.56 3.04
C TRP A 84 4.70 -3.87 2.92
N SER A 85 5.14 -3.59 1.70
CA SER A 85 6.40 -2.88 1.50
C SER A 85 6.37 -1.47 2.09
N PHE A 86 5.26 -0.75 1.96
CA PHE A 86 5.11 0.59 2.54
C PHE A 86 5.19 0.57 4.07
N ALA A 87 4.47 -0.33 4.74
CA ALA A 87 4.53 -0.47 6.20
C ALA A 87 5.95 -0.82 6.69
N LEU A 88 6.66 -1.69 5.98
CA LEU A 88 8.08 -1.98 6.27
C LEU A 88 8.96 -0.73 6.14
N HIS A 89 8.72 0.10 5.13
CA HIS A 89 9.45 1.35 4.94
C HIS A 89 9.17 2.35 6.08
N GLU A 90 7.93 2.50 6.52
CA GLU A 90 7.56 3.33 7.68
C GLU A 90 8.28 2.86 8.97
N LEU A 91 8.47 1.54 9.12
CA LEU A 91 9.26 0.93 10.20
C LEU A 91 10.78 1.10 10.03
N LYS A 92 11.24 1.89 9.04
CA LYS A 92 12.67 2.07 8.71
C LYS A 92 13.38 0.79 8.25
N ARG A 93 12.61 -0.19 7.78
CA ARG A 93 13.09 -1.46 7.19
C ARG A 93 13.09 -1.35 5.66
N THR A 94 13.61 -0.26 5.13
CA THR A 94 13.55 0.10 3.69
C THR A 94 14.18 -0.96 2.78
N LYS A 95 15.30 -1.56 3.20
CA LYS A 95 15.93 -2.65 2.44
C LYS A 95 14.99 -3.85 2.29
N GLU A 96 14.35 -4.24 3.37
CA GLU A 96 13.38 -5.34 3.34
C GLU A 96 12.15 -4.97 2.50
N ALA A 97 11.64 -3.75 2.62
CA ALA A 97 10.55 -3.25 1.76
C ALA A 97 10.88 -3.43 0.27
N TYR A 98 12.09 -3.05 -0.14
CA TYR A 98 12.58 -3.23 -1.50
C TYR A 98 12.64 -4.72 -1.89
N GLU A 99 13.23 -5.56 -1.05
CA GLU A 99 13.40 -7.00 -1.27
C GLU A 99 12.06 -7.75 -1.36
N ARG A 100 10.99 -7.26 -0.70
CA ARG A 100 9.64 -7.85 -0.79
C ARG A 100 8.89 -7.42 -2.05
N LEU A 101 9.06 -6.16 -2.47
CA LEU A 101 8.29 -5.61 -3.59
C LEU A 101 8.92 -5.94 -4.95
N ARG A 102 10.25 -5.89 -5.06
CA ARG A 102 10.99 -6.05 -6.33
C ARG A 102 10.69 -7.37 -7.06
N PRO A 103 10.65 -8.55 -6.40
CA PRO A 103 10.44 -9.83 -7.10
C PRO A 103 9.06 -9.99 -7.72
N VAL A 104 8.06 -9.24 -7.28
CA VAL A 104 6.67 -9.40 -7.73
C VAL A 104 6.24 -8.38 -8.78
N ILE A 105 7.13 -7.43 -9.12
CA ILE A 105 6.80 -6.29 -9.99
C ILE A 105 6.27 -6.71 -11.38
N ASP A 106 6.78 -7.82 -11.93
CA ASP A 106 6.42 -8.29 -13.26
C ASP A 106 5.02 -8.93 -13.31
N ARG A 107 4.47 -9.28 -12.16
CA ARG A 107 3.09 -9.75 -12.02
C ARG A 107 2.06 -8.62 -12.17
N PHE A 108 2.51 -7.36 -11.98
CA PHE A 108 1.66 -6.15 -11.98
C PHE A 108 2.21 -5.11 -12.97
N PRO A 109 2.20 -5.40 -14.28
CA PRO A 109 2.89 -4.56 -15.27
C PRO A 109 2.32 -3.15 -15.41
N ARG A 110 1.06 -2.94 -15.03
CA ARG A 110 0.38 -1.64 -15.12
C ARG A 110 0.31 -0.86 -13.80
N GLU A 111 0.83 -1.43 -12.71
CA GLU A 111 0.75 -0.81 -11.39
C GLU A 111 1.90 0.19 -11.18
N TRP A 112 1.63 1.47 -11.41
CA TRP A 112 2.62 2.54 -11.30
C TRP A 112 3.12 2.71 -9.86
N MET A 113 2.26 2.50 -8.85
CA MET A 113 2.59 2.72 -7.44
C MET A 113 3.69 1.78 -6.94
N MET A 114 3.74 0.55 -7.45
CA MET A 114 4.85 -0.36 -7.14
C MET A 114 6.20 0.19 -7.61
N ARG A 115 6.24 0.73 -8.82
CA ARG A 115 7.47 1.32 -9.40
C ARG A 115 7.86 2.59 -8.67
N TYR A 116 6.88 3.38 -8.29
CA TYR A 116 7.06 4.57 -7.48
C TYR A 116 7.68 4.22 -6.12
N ASN A 117 7.11 3.27 -5.40
CA ASN A 117 7.64 2.83 -4.11
C ASN A 117 9.06 2.25 -4.24
N LEU A 118 9.34 1.45 -5.29
CA LEU A 118 10.70 0.98 -5.56
C LEU A 118 11.68 2.12 -5.82
N ALA A 119 11.25 3.21 -6.47
CA ALA A 119 12.06 4.41 -6.66
C ALA A 119 12.39 5.08 -5.32
N CYS A 120 11.40 5.27 -4.45
CA CYS A 120 11.59 5.82 -3.09
C CYS A 120 12.58 4.96 -2.30
N TYR A 121 12.37 3.64 -2.27
CA TYR A 121 13.24 2.73 -1.51
C TYR A 121 14.67 2.71 -2.05
N ALA A 122 14.85 2.61 -3.37
CA ALA A 122 16.18 2.66 -3.98
C ALA A 122 16.89 4.00 -3.72
N CYS A 123 16.15 5.12 -3.75
CA CYS A 123 16.69 6.45 -3.42
C CYS A 123 17.18 6.50 -1.97
N GLN A 124 16.36 6.05 -1.01
CA GLN A 124 16.73 6.01 0.41
C GLN A 124 17.90 5.05 0.71
N LEU A 125 18.08 4.02 -0.13
CA LEU A 125 19.23 3.11 -0.06
C LEU A 125 20.49 3.63 -0.78
N GLY A 126 20.44 4.83 -1.36
CA GLY A 126 21.55 5.46 -2.07
C GLY A 126 21.74 4.99 -3.53
N ASN A 127 20.87 4.14 -4.05
CA ASN A 127 20.93 3.60 -5.40
C ASN A 127 20.27 4.55 -6.42
N LEU A 128 20.78 5.77 -6.55
CA LEU A 128 20.12 6.85 -7.29
C LEU A 128 19.87 6.52 -8.78
N LYS A 129 20.78 5.80 -9.43
CA LYS A 129 20.59 5.39 -10.84
C LYS A 129 19.39 4.46 -11.01
N GLU A 130 19.27 3.49 -10.13
CA GLU A 130 18.16 2.53 -10.13
C GLU A 130 16.85 3.22 -9.75
N ALA A 131 16.88 4.08 -8.73
CA ALA A 131 15.74 4.88 -8.29
C ALA A 131 15.16 5.71 -9.44
N TRP A 132 16.01 6.40 -10.21
CA TRP A 132 15.56 7.17 -11.37
C TRP A 132 14.90 6.25 -12.43
N GLY A 133 15.48 5.12 -12.75
CA GLY A 133 14.90 4.17 -13.71
C GLY A 133 13.52 3.64 -13.29
N TRP A 134 13.28 3.43 -12.00
CA TRP A 134 11.97 3.09 -11.49
C TRP A 134 10.99 4.26 -11.56
N LEU A 135 11.47 5.47 -11.27
CA LEU A 135 10.66 6.68 -11.30
C LEU A 135 10.18 7.01 -12.72
N GLU A 136 11.05 6.89 -13.73
CA GLU A 136 10.68 7.05 -15.14
C GLU A 136 9.54 6.10 -15.53
N LYS A 137 9.65 4.83 -15.17
CA LYS A 137 8.58 3.84 -15.42
C LYS A 137 7.28 4.18 -14.69
N ALA A 138 7.37 4.73 -13.48
CA ALA A 138 6.18 5.19 -12.75
C ALA A 138 5.53 6.39 -13.45
N PHE A 139 6.32 7.31 -14.02
CA PHE A 139 5.81 8.44 -14.80
C PHE A 139 5.15 8.02 -16.11
N GLU A 140 5.75 7.07 -16.83
CA GLU A 140 5.17 6.49 -18.06
C GLU A 140 3.78 5.90 -17.82
N LEU A 141 3.58 5.23 -16.68
CA LEU A 141 2.32 4.58 -16.34
C LEU A 141 1.29 5.52 -15.69
N GLY A 142 1.75 6.44 -14.86
CA GLY A 142 0.88 7.27 -14.03
C GLY A 142 0.75 8.72 -14.46
N GLY A 143 1.60 9.18 -15.37
CA GLY A 143 1.54 10.52 -15.96
C GLY A 143 1.85 11.65 -14.97
N SER A 144 1.28 12.83 -15.26
CA SER A 144 1.55 14.08 -14.52
C SER A 144 1.20 14.01 -13.04
N LYS A 145 0.17 13.25 -12.66
CA LYS A 145 -0.19 13.08 -11.24
C LYS A 145 0.94 12.48 -10.41
N VAL A 146 1.69 11.54 -11.00
CA VAL A 146 2.82 10.87 -10.30
C VAL A 146 4.02 11.81 -10.21
N LYS A 147 4.25 12.66 -11.22
CA LYS A 147 5.28 13.71 -11.16
C LYS A 147 4.98 14.72 -10.04
N LEU A 148 3.74 15.16 -9.92
CA LEU A 148 3.32 16.07 -8.83
C LEU A 148 3.49 15.43 -7.46
N LEU A 149 3.13 14.14 -7.32
CA LEU A 149 3.35 13.39 -6.09
C LEU A 149 4.84 13.35 -5.72
N ALA A 150 5.70 13.05 -6.70
CA ALA A 150 7.15 12.94 -6.50
C ALA A 150 7.82 14.26 -6.10
N LEU A 151 7.31 15.40 -6.56
CA LEU A 151 7.82 16.74 -6.17
C LEU A 151 7.50 17.10 -4.70
N GLY A 152 6.52 16.43 -4.08
CA GLY A 152 6.18 16.61 -2.67
C GLY A 152 6.77 15.53 -1.75
N ASP A 153 7.39 14.51 -2.31
CA ASP A 153 7.87 13.34 -1.57
C ASP A 153 9.33 13.51 -1.16
N LYS A 154 9.57 13.61 0.15
CA LYS A 154 10.93 13.80 0.72
C LYS A 154 11.86 12.64 0.41
N ASP A 155 11.36 11.44 0.20
CA ASP A 155 12.18 10.29 -0.17
C ASP A 155 12.84 10.45 -1.53
N LEU A 156 12.26 11.32 -2.39
CA LEU A 156 12.73 11.64 -3.74
C LEU A 156 13.36 13.04 -3.85
N GLU A 157 13.64 13.71 -2.73
CA GLU A 157 14.27 15.04 -2.71
C GLU A 157 15.48 15.17 -3.64
N PRO A 158 16.40 14.19 -3.74
CA PRO A 158 17.54 14.25 -4.66
C PRO A 158 17.16 14.43 -6.15
N PHE A 159 15.91 14.15 -6.52
CA PHE A 159 15.42 14.24 -7.89
C PHE A 159 14.50 15.43 -8.18
N TRP A 160 14.12 16.23 -7.20
CA TRP A 160 13.15 17.32 -7.40
C TRP A 160 13.51 18.27 -8.53
N THR A 161 14.78 18.71 -8.60
CA THR A 161 15.25 19.59 -9.70
C THR A 161 15.11 18.90 -11.06
N LYS A 162 15.47 17.62 -11.14
CA LYS A 162 15.39 16.82 -12.39
C LYS A 162 13.95 16.57 -12.81
N ILE A 163 13.05 16.28 -11.84
CA ILE A 163 11.62 16.06 -12.09
C ILE A 163 10.95 17.33 -12.65
N GLY A 164 11.33 18.50 -12.13
CA GLY A 164 10.81 19.79 -12.61
C GLY A 164 11.21 20.15 -14.04
N GLN A 165 12.15 19.42 -14.64
CA GLN A 165 12.66 19.65 -16.02
C GLN A 165 12.09 18.66 -17.04
N VAL A 166 11.34 17.65 -16.63
CA VAL A 166 10.71 16.61 -17.47
C VAL A 166 9.18 16.67 -17.38
#